data_484efa738fb97d54d0a3a5c8c392af5f
#
_entry.id   484efa738fb97d54d0a3a5c8c392af5f
#
_cell.length_a   1.000
_cell.length_b   1.000
_cell.length_c   1.000
_cell.angle_alpha   90.00
_cell.angle_beta   90.00
_cell.angle_gamma   90.00
#
_symmetry.space_group_name_H-M   'P 1'
#
loop_
_entity.id
_entity.type
_entity.pdbx_description
1 polymer ?
#
loop_
_entity_poly.entity_id
_entity_poly.type
_entity_poly.pdbx_seq_one_letter_code
_entity_poly.pdbx_strand_id
1 'polypeptide(L)'
;MTTYQPDAETVATQTLSSDELLQEATGVNYVEVIQTVISSMAQEDSAMVSQTEVGHLWKFKYGSVEVFVQLTGSTDDDTLTVWSSVLGLPAKDEPQLMRKLLEMNGAETFEARFAIVNDRVVVISSRTVAELSPGEISRTITIVATIADNNDELLQQQFGQ
;
A
#
# COMPACT_ATOMS: atom_id res chain seq x y z
N MET A 1 11.31 35.71 -59.28
CA MET A 1 11.70 34.39 -58.67
C MET A 1 11.49 34.49 -57.16
N THR A 2 10.41 33.94 -56.68
CA THR A 2 10.09 33.91 -55.25
C THR A 2 10.56 32.59 -54.68
N THR A 3 11.57 32.64 -53.83
CA THR A 3 12.12 31.49 -53.16
C THR A 3 11.22 31.18 -51.99
N TYR A 4 10.50 30.05 -52.03
CA TYR A 4 9.74 29.52 -50.92
C TYR A 4 10.69 28.80 -49.95
N GLN A 5 10.74 29.28 -48.73
CA GLN A 5 11.51 28.66 -47.64
C GLN A 5 10.44 27.96 -46.74
N PRO A 6 10.48 26.67 -46.56
CA PRO A 6 9.58 26.03 -45.61
C PRO A 6 10.10 26.24 -44.19
N ASP A 7 9.24 26.79 -43.35
CA ASP A 7 9.46 26.87 -41.92
C ASP A 7 9.57 25.45 -41.34
N ALA A 8 10.71 25.17 -40.74
CA ALA A 8 10.90 23.94 -39.98
C ALA A 8 10.14 24.10 -38.64
N GLU A 9 8.95 23.52 -38.57
CA GLU A 9 8.31 23.32 -37.30
C GLU A 9 9.20 22.41 -36.46
N THR A 10 9.74 22.97 -35.40
CA THR A 10 10.45 22.23 -34.37
C THR A 10 9.43 21.44 -33.56
N VAL A 11 9.24 20.19 -33.91
CA VAL A 11 8.48 19.26 -33.07
C VAL A 11 9.31 19.04 -31.81
N ALA A 12 8.90 19.65 -30.71
CA ALA A 12 9.48 19.37 -29.41
C ALA A 12 9.17 17.91 -29.04
N THR A 13 10.16 17.05 -29.19
CA THR A 13 10.09 15.69 -28.71
C THR A 13 10.17 15.73 -27.20
N GLN A 14 9.03 15.60 -26.53
CA GLN A 14 9.03 15.37 -25.08
C GLN A 14 9.61 13.98 -24.84
N THR A 15 10.77 13.92 -24.20
CA THR A 15 11.34 12.68 -23.70
C THR A 15 10.58 12.29 -22.44
N LEU A 16 9.73 11.27 -22.55
CA LEU A 16 9.08 10.66 -21.40
C LEU A 16 10.14 10.07 -20.47
N SER A 17 9.89 10.15 -19.17
CA SER A 17 10.76 9.50 -18.18
C SER A 17 10.68 7.97 -18.34
N SER A 18 11.68 7.25 -17.84
CA SER A 18 11.70 5.79 -17.89
C SER A 18 10.46 5.19 -17.20
N ASP A 19 9.96 5.87 -16.17
CA ASP A 19 8.77 5.44 -15.42
C ASP A 19 7.48 5.64 -16.22
N GLU A 20 7.37 6.74 -16.99
CA GLU A 20 6.24 6.97 -17.87
C GLU A 20 6.20 5.96 -19.03
N LEU A 21 7.36 5.61 -19.58
CA LEU A 21 7.47 4.58 -20.63
C LEU A 21 7.08 3.20 -20.12
N LEU A 22 7.43 2.85 -18.87
CA LEU A 22 7.05 1.59 -18.25
C LEU A 22 5.55 1.54 -17.93
N GLN A 23 4.96 2.64 -17.48
CA GLN A 23 3.52 2.75 -17.28
C GLN A 23 2.74 2.60 -18.59
N GLU A 24 3.20 3.20 -19.68
CA GLU A 24 2.61 3.01 -21.00
C GLU A 24 2.74 1.55 -21.49
N ALA A 25 3.87 0.92 -21.23
CA ALA A 25 4.13 -0.46 -21.68
C ALA A 25 3.30 -1.50 -20.92
N THR A 26 2.97 -1.27 -19.63
CA THR A 26 2.17 -2.18 -18.80
C THR A 26 0.69 -1.84 -18.81
N GLY A 27 0.30 -0.64 -19.21
CA GLY A 27 -1.10 -0.17 -19.23
C GLY A 27 -1.72 -0.01 -17.83
N VAL A 28 -0.93 -0.11 -16.75
CA VAL A 28 -1.41 -0.02 -15.36
C VAL A 28 -0.83 1.23 -14.69
N ASN A 29 -1.71 2.10 -14.23
CA ASN A 29 -1.36 3.21 -13.35
C ASN A 29 -1.61 2.80 -11.89
N TYR A 30 -0.58 2.33 -11.20
CA TYR A 30 -0.69 1.83 -9.82
C TYR A 30 -1.20 2.90 -8.84
N VAL A 31 -0.77 4.15 -9.00
CA VAL A 31 -1.24 5.27 -8.16
C VAL A 31 -2.74 5.47 -8.27
N GLU A 32 -3.26 5.49 -9.48
CA GLU A 32 -4.70 5.65 -9.75
C GLU A 32 -5.51 4.46 -9.22
N VAL A 33 -5.02 3.24 -9.41
CA VAL A 33 -5.67 2.03 -8.88
C VAL A 33 -5.73 2.08 -7.37
N ILE A 34 -4.63 2.40 -6.69
CA ILE A 34 -4.58 2.50 -5.23
C ILE A 34 -5.55 3.58 -4.73
N GLN A 35 -5.56 4.76 -5.34
CA GLN A 35 -6.48 5.84 -4.97
C GLN A 35 -7.94 5.43 -5.14
N THR A 36 -8.26 4.73 -6.21
CA THR A 36 -9.62 4.23 -6.47
C THR A 36 -10.05 3.22 -5.41
N VAL A 37 -9.18 2.27 -5.07
CA VAL A 37 -9.46 1.27 -4.03
C VAL A 37 -9.68 1.95 -2.68
N ILE A 38 -8.77 2.84 -2.28
CA ILE A 38 -8.88 3.58 -1.01
C ILE A 38 -10.18 4.39 -0.95
N SER A 39 -10.53 5.10 -2.02
CA SER A 39 -11.76 5.89 -2.10
C SER A 39 -13.02 5.04 -1.95
N SER A 40 -12.98 3.77 -2.40
CA SER A 40 -14.11 2.85 -2.27
C SER A 40 -14.27 2.25 -0.87
N MET A 41 -13.19 2.22 -0.07
CA MET A 41 -13.14 1.57 1.24
C MET A 41 -13.20 2.55 2.41
N ALA A 42 -12.65 3.74 2.24
CA ALA A 42 -12.49 4.71 3.30
C ALA A 42 -13.83 5.26 3.78
N GLN A 43 -13.97 5.38 5.10
CA GLN A 43 -15.19 5.91 5.75
C GLN A 43 -15.20 7.43 5.89
N GLU A 44 -14.03 8.04 5.75
CA GLU A 44 -13.82 9.49 5.81
C GLU A 44 -12.85 9.89 4.69
N ASP A 45 -12.71 11.18 4.44
CA ASP A 45 -11.80 11.70 3.42
C ASP A 45 -10.39 11.15 3.61
N SER A 46 -9.98 10.26 2.72
CA SER A 46 -8.65 9.69 2.71
C SER A 46 -7.75 10.58 1.90
N ALA A 47 -6.73 11.09 2.52
CA ALA A 47 -5.73 11.87 1.84
C ALA A 47 -4.49 11.04 1.51
N MET A 48 -3.92 11.26 0.36
CA MET A 48 -2.52 10.93 0.12
C MET A 48 -1.69 11.72 1.12
N VAL A 49 -0.94 11.03 1.98
CA VAL A 49 -0.22 11.67 3.09
C VAL A 49 1.05 12.34 2.61
N SER A 50 1.77 11.72 1.69
CA SER A 50 2.96 12.32 1.12
C SER A 50 3.40 11.66 -0.18
N GLN A 51 3.90 12.48 -1.09
CA GLN A 51 4.76 12.06 -2.17
C GLN A 51 6.19 12.39 -1.74
N THR A 52 7.03 11.40 -1.57
CA THR A 52 8.43 11.54 -1.17
C THR A 52 9.35 11.04 -2.28
N GLU A 53 10.67 11.26 -2.12
CA GLU A 53 11.67 10.68 -3.03
C GLU A 53 11.65 9.13 -3.05
N VAL A 54 11.06 8.51 -2.02
CA VAL A 54 10.85 7.06 -1.91
C VAL A 54 9.46 6.60 -2.35
N GLY A 55 8.73 7.40 -3.13
CA GLY A 55 7.44 7.04 -3.71
C GLY A 55 6.24 7.70 -3.04
N HIS A 56 5.12 6.98 -3.01
CA HIS A 56 3.83 7.46 -2.53
C HIS A 56 3.42 6.74 -1.25
N LEU A 57 2.87 7.50 -0.31
CA LEU A 57 2.31 6.98 0.94
C LEU A 57 0.87 7.51 1.11
N TRP A 58 -0.07 6.59 1.29
CA TRP A 58 -1.46 6.89 1.60
C TRP A 58 -1.79 6.41 3.01
N LYS A 59 -2.70 7.12 3.64
CA LYS A 59 -3.29 6.76 4.92
C LYS A 59 -4.80 6.92 4.82
N PHE A 60 -5.56 5.96 5.33
CA PHE A 60 -7.00 6.06 5.41
C PHE A 60 -7.53 5.33 6.63
N LYS A 61 -8.73 5.70 7.06
CA LYS A 61 -9.41 5.06 8.17
C LYS A 61 -10.37 3.98 7.65
N TYR A 62 -10.29 2.81 8.25
CA TYR A 62 -11.18 1.69 7.99
C TYR A 62 -11.63 1.08 9.32
N GLY A 63 -12.94 1.15 9.61
CA GLY A 63 -13.45 0.73 10.92
C GLY A 63 -12.75 1.45 12.07
N SER A 64 -12.14 0.70 12.96
CA SER A 64 -11.41 1.19 14.13
C SER A 64 -9.91 1.44 13.87
N VAL A 65 -9.39 1.11 12.69
CA VAL A 65 -7.96 1.16 12.39
C VAL A 65 -7.60 2.20 11.35
N GLU A 66 -6.34 2.63 11.37
CA GLU A 66 -5.69 3.37 10.29
C GLU A 66 -4.88 2.41 9.42
N VAL A 67 -5.08 2.48 8.12
CA VAL A 67 -4.38 1.67 7.13
C VAL A 67 -3.43 2.54 6.34
N PHE A 68 -2.21 2.06 6.16
CA PHE A 68 -1.17 2.70 5.37
C PHE A 68 -0.88 1.88 4.13
N VAL A 69 -0.71 2.55 3.00
CA VAL A 69 -0.31 1.96 1.73
C VAL A 69 0.90 2.71 1.21
N GLN A 70 1.99 2.00 0.95
CA GLN A 70 3.20 2.56 0.39
C GLN A 70 3.54 1.90 -0.94
N LEU A 71 3.80 2.72 -1.94
CA LEU A 71 4.30 2.33 -3.24
C LEU A 71 5.65 3.02 -3.47
N THR A 72 6.74 2.26 -3.60
CA THR A 72 8.09 2.84 -3.74
C THR A 72 8.39 3.32 -5.16
N GLY A 73 7.66 2.85 -6.14
CA GLY A 73 7.77 3.23 -7.54
C GLY A 73 7.01 2.28 -8.46
N SER A 74 7.33 2.29 -9.74
CA SER A 74 6.61 1.52 -10.77
C SER A 74 7.47 0.48 -11.49
N THR A 75 8.74 0.31 -11.09
CA THR A 75 9.62 -0.72 -11.66
C THR A 75 9.38 -2.08 -11.02
N ASP A 76 9.83 -3.15 -11.67
CA ASP A 76 9.68 -4.52 -11.14
C ASP A 76 10.36 -4.74 -9.79
N ASP A 77 11.38 -3.94 -9.47
CA ASP A 77 12.09 -4.00 -8.19
C ASP A 77 11.42 -3.15 -7.08
N ASP A 78 10.46 -2.32 -7.44
CA ASP A 78 9.69 -1.55 -6.47
C ASP A 78 8.69 -2.42 -5.71
N THR A 79 8.20 -1.89 -4.59
CA THR A 79 7.34 -2.64 -3.67
C THR A 79 6.03 -1.90 -3.39
N LEU A 80 4.98 -2.69 -3.25
CA LEU A 80 3.72 -2.30 -2.61
C LEU A 80 3.71 -2.90 -1.21
N THR A 81 3.59 -2.07 -0.19
CA THR A 81 3.45 -2.49 1.21
C THR A 81 2.20 -1.87 1.81
N VAL A 82 1.39 -2.71 2.44
CA VAL A 82 0.18 -2.29 3.15
C VAL A 82 0.29 -2.75 4.59
N TRP A 83 0.03 -1.87 5.55
CA TRP A 83 0.07 -2.23 6.96
C TRP A 83 -0.93 -1.43 7.80
N SER A 84 -1.27 -1.99 8.95
CA SER A 84 -2.10 -1.35 9.96
C SER A 84 -1.65 -1.78 11.35
N SER A 85 -1.53 -0.85 12.27
CA SER A 85 -1.15 -1.13 13.67
C SER A 85 -2.38 -1.57 14.46
N VAL A 86 -2.25 -2.66 15.22
CA VAL A 86 -3.34 -3.24 16.00
C VAL A 86 -3.10 -3.24 17.51
N LEU A 87 -1.84 -3.17 17.96
CA LEU A 87 -1.49 -3.19 19.37
C LEU A 87 -0.13 -2.56 19.62
N GLY A 88 0.00 -1.73 20.63
CA GLY A 88 1.29 -1.21 21.09
C GLY A 88 1.99 -2.21 22.02
N LEU A 89 3.30 -2.25 21.96
CA LEU A 89 4.14 -3.00 22.89
C LEU A 89 4.85 -2.02 23.86
N PRO A 90 5.15 -2.43 25.09
CA PRO A 90 4.93 -3.75 25.68
C PRO A 90 3.44 -4.05 25.94
N ALA A 91 3.09 -5.33 25.90
CA ALA A 91 1.75 -5.85 26.13
C ALA A 91 1.72 -6.77 27.36
N LYS A 92 0.52 -7.10 27.82
CA LYS A 92 0.34 -8.12 28.85
C LYS A 92 0.60 -9.50 28.25
N ASP A 93 1.24 -10.36 29.02
CA ASP A 93 1.51 -11.75 28.63
C ASP A 93 2.02 -11.90 27.18
N GLU A 94 3.13 -11.26 26.87
CA GLU A 94 3.71 -11.28 25.52
C GLU A 94 4.00 -12.70 25.00
N PRO A 95 4.46 -13.68 25.81
CA PRO A 95 4.60 -15.05 25.31
C PRO A 95 3.31 -15.64 24.77
N GLN A 96 2.19 -15.45 25.43
CA GLN A 96 0.86 -15.92 24.96
C GLN A 96 0.42 -15.12 23.72
N LEU A 97 0.65 -13.82 23.72
CA LEU A 97 0.38 -12.96 22.58
C LEU A 97 1.13 -13.43 21.33
N MET A 98 2.44 -13.64 21.43
CA MET A 98 3.28 -14.06 20.30
C MET A 98 2.85 -15.43 19.77
N ARG A 99 2.53 -16.36 20.67
CA ARG A 99 2.00 -17.66 20.26
C ARG A 99 0.72 -17.53 19.48
N LYS A 100 -0.24 -16.76 19.99
CA LYS A 100 -1.52 -16.50 19.31
C LYS A 100 -1.32 -15.91 17.92
N LEU A 101 -0.48 -14.88 17.79
CA LEU A 101 -0.24 -14.23 16.51
C LEU A 101 0.39 -15.17 15.48
N LEU A 102 1.34 -16.02 15.91
CA LEU A 102 1.96 -17.01 15.03
C LEU A 102 0.98 -18.10 14.60
N GLU A 103 0.10 -18.54 15.49
CA GLU A 103 -0.96 -19.49 15.14
C GLU A 103 -1.97 -18.87 14.14
N MET A 104 -2.34 -17.62 14.33
CA MET A 104 -3.19 -16.87 13.39
C MET A 104 -2.53 -16.70 12.02
N ASN A 105 -1.23 -16.42 11.98
CA ASN A 105 -0.48 -16.33 10.72
C ASN A 105 -0.53 -17.65 9.92
N GLY A 106 -0.64 -18.78 10.60
CA GLY A 106 -0.73 -20.07 9.94
C GLY A 106 -2.09 -20.39 9.32
N ALA A 107 -3.17 -19.74 9.78
CA ALA A 107 -4.53 -20.19 9.49
C ALA A 107 -5.49 -19.08 9.01
N GLU A 108 -5.27 -17.82 9.37
CA GLU A 108 -6.33 -16.81 9.31
C GLU A 108 -5.95 -15.52 8.56
N THR A 109 -4.71 -15.37 8.10
CA THR A 109 -4.21 -14.09 7.59
C THR A 109 -4.01 -14.02 6.07
N PHE A 110 -4.27 -15.11 5.36
CA PHE A 110 -4.08 -15.19 3.91
C PHE A 110 -2.68 -14.72 3.48
N GLU A 111 -2.60 -13.73 2.59
CA GLU A 111 -1.33 -13.15 2.14
C GLU A 111 -0.72 -12.12 3.11
N ALA A 112 -1.46 -11.72 4.13
CA ALA A 112 -0.97 -10.84 5.19
C ALA A 112 -0.40 -11.65 6.36
N ARG A 113 0.19 -10.97 7.29
CA ARG A 113 0.74 -11.56 8.51
C ARG A 113 0.79 -10.55 9.63
N PHE A 114 0.75 -11.03 10.88
CA PHE A 114 1.14 -10.22 12.03
C PHE A 114 2.66 -10.13 12.11
N ALA A 115 3.16 -8.95 12.41
CA ALA A 115 4.58 -8.69 12.60
C ALA A 115 4.77 -7.62 13.68
N ILE A 116 6.00 -7.48 14.16
CA ILE A 116 6.38 -6.38 15.05
C ILE A 116 7.18 -5.37 14.24
N VAL A 117 6.73 -4.13 14.22
CA VAL A 117 7.42 -3.00 13.58
C VAL A 117 7.39 -1.81 14.55
N ASN A 118 8.57 -1.29 14.89
CA ASN A 118 8.71 -0.13 15.80
C ASN A 118 7.91 -0.28 17.11
N ASP A 119 8.10 -1.38 17.80
CA ASP A 119 7.40 -1.71 19.05
C ASP A 119 5.87 -1.71 18.96
N ARG A 120 5.35 -2.06 17.79
CA ARG A 120 3.91 -2.25 17.56
C ARG A 120 3.66 -3.56 16.84
N VAL A 121 2.60 -4.24 17.23
CA VAL A 121 2.05 -5.34 16.44
C VAL A 121 1.29 -4.72 15.27
N VAL A 122 1.63 -5.14 14.07
CA VAL A 122 0.99 -4.70 12.83
C VAL A 122 0.46 -5.91 12.04
N VAL A 123 -0.58 -5.68 11.26
CA VAL A 123 -0.93 -6.54 10.13
C VAL A 123 -0.25 -5.95 8.90
N ILE A 124 0.50 -6.75 8.16
CA ILE A 124 1.31 -6.28 7.03
C ILE A 124 1.27 -7.26 5.87
N SER A 125 1.26 -6.73 4.66
CA SER A 125 1.53 -7.46 3.42
C SER A 125 2.46 -6.64 2.54
N SER A 126 3.48 -7.27 1.98
CA SER A 126 4.45 -6.62 1.10
C SER A 126 4.79 -7.52 -0.07
N ARG A 127 4.84 -6.96 -1.27
CA ARG A 127 5.27 -7.67 -2.47
C ARG A 127 5.94 -6.73 -3.47
N THR A 128 6.69 -7.28 -4.39
CA THR A 128 7.22 -6.52 -5.53
C THR A 128 6.09 -6.14 -6.49
N VAL A 129 6.31 -5.07 -7.24
CA VAL A 129 5.37 -4.54 -8.24
C VAL A 129 5.35 -5.41 -9.50
N ALA A 130 6.38 -6.24 -9.70
CA ALA A 130 6.45 -7.17 -10.83
C ALA A 130 5.15 -7.99 -10.98
N GLU A 131 4.54 -7.92 -12.15
CA GLU A 131 3.29 -8.62 -12.50
C GLU A 131 2.08 -8.30 -11.59
N LEU A 132 2.12 -7.18 -10.87
CA LEU A 132 1.05 -6.77 -9.97
C LEU A 132 -0.18 -6.30 -10.74
N SER A 133 -1.31 -6.97 -10.55
CA SER A 133 -2.59 -6.60 -11.17
C SER A 133 -3.42 -5.65 -10.29
N PRO A 134 -4.36 -4.87 -10.88
CA PRO A 134 -5.31 -4.07 -10.10
C PRO A 134 -6.12 -4.91 -9.10
N GLY A 135 -6.51 -6.13 -9.45
CA GLY A 135 -7.21 -7.03 -8.56
C GLY A 135 -6.40 -7.44 -7.33
N GLU A 136 -5.11 -7.67 -7.51
CA GLU A 136 -4.19 -8.00 -6.41
C GLU A 136 -3.94 -6.79 -5.50
N ILE A 137 -3.87 -5.59 -6.03
CA ILE A 137 -3.79 -4.34 -5.24
C ILE A 137 -5.03 -4.23 -4.34
N SER A 138 -6.21 -4.34 -4.94
CA SER A 138 -7.48 -4.28 -4.21
C SER A 138 -7.57 -5.35 -3.12
N ARG A 139 -7.21 -6.59 -3.45
CA ARG A 139 -7.20 -7.72 -2.52
C ARG A 139 -6.23 -7.48 -1.36
N THR A 140 -5.02 -7.04 -1.62
CA THR A 140 -4.00 -6.80 -0.58
C THR A 140 -4.46 -5.73 0.41
N ILE A 141 -4.97 -4.62 -0.06
CA ILE A 141 -5.47 -3.54 0.79
C ILE A 141 -6.67 -4.02 1.61
N THR A 142 -7.62 -4.70 0.99
CA THR A 142 -8.82 -5.23 1.66
C THR A 142 -8.48 -6.24 2.75
N ILE A 143 -7.58 -7.18 2.49
CA ILE A 143 -7.16 -8.21 3.46
C ILE A 143 -6.52 -7.56 4.69
N VAL A 144 -5.55 -6.67 4.50
CA VAL A 144 -4.88 -5.99 5.63
C VAL A 144 -5.88 -5.17 6.45
N ALA A 145 -6.69 -4.36 5.80
CA ALA A 145 -7.69 -3.53 6.47
C ALA A 145 -8.69 -4.37 7.28
N THR A 146 -9.22 -5.43 6.68
CA THR A 146 -10.23 -6.30 7.31
C THR A 146 -9.65 -7.07 8.50
N ILE A 147 -8.46 -7.67 8.34
CA ILE A 147 -7.82 -8.42 9.44
C ILE A 147 -7.48 -7.49 10.59
N ALA A 148 -6.96 -6.30 10.32
CA ALA A 148 -6.63 -5.32 11.34
C ALA A 148 -7.89 -4.87 12.11
N ASP A 149 -8.94 -4.47 11.40
CA ASP A 149 -10.21 -4.04 12.02
C ASP A 149 -10.89 -5.13 12.83
N ASN A 150 -10.85 -6.37 12.37
CA ASN A 150 -11.44 -7.49 13.09
C ASN A 150 -10.70 -7.88 14.36
N ASN A 151 -9.43 -7.51 14.50
CA ASN A 151 -8.57 -8.00 15.59
C ASN A 151 -8.06 -6.93 16.55
N ASP A 152 -8.02 -5.65 16.18
CA ASP A 152 -7.41 -4.60 17.01
C ASP A 152 -8.09 -4.47 18.37
N GLU A 153 -9.40 -4.39 18.44
CA GLU A 153 -10.14 -4.26 19.69
C GLU A 153 -10.00 -5.51 20.58
N LEU A 154 -10.06 -6.70 20.01
CA LEU A 154 -9.90 -7.96 20.72
C LEU A 154 -8.50 -8.10 21.33
N LEU A 155 -7.46 -7.76 20.55
CA LEU A 155 -6.08 -7.79 21.03
C LEU A 155 -5.84 -6.75 22.13
N GLN A 156 -6.41 -5.57 21.98
CA GLN A 156 -6.31 -4.52 22.99
C GLN A 156 -7.01 -4.90 24.30
N GLN A 157 -8.18 -5.52 24.23
CA GLN A 157 -8.90 -6.01 25.42
C GLN A 157 -8.14 -7.12 26.13
N GLN A 158 -7.55 -8.03 25.38
CA GLN A 158 -6.89 -9.20 25.95
C GLN A 158 -5.46 -8.92 26.40
N PHE A 159 -4.71 -8.11 25.68
CA PHE A 159 -3.26 -7.91 25.88
C PHE A 159 -2.84 -6.45 26.07
N GLY A 160 -3.71 -5.50 25.84
CA GLY A 160 -3.43 -4.07 26.02
C GLY A 160 -3.15 -3.73 27.50
N GLN A 161 -2.20 -2.83 27.73
CA GLN A 161 -1.91 -2.31 29.06
C GLN A 161 -2.76 -1.08 29.39
#